data_382a852dd1203891dc0d3a739fd12d5e
#
_entry.id   382a852dd1203891dc0d3a739fd12d5e
#
_cell.length_a   1.000
_cell.length_b   1.000
_cell.length_c   1.000
_cell.angle_alpha   90.00
_cell.angle_beta   90.00
_cell.angle_gamma   90.00
#
_symmetry.space_group_name_H-M   'P 1'
#
loop_
_entity.id
_entity.type
_entity.pdbx_description
1 polymer ?
#
loop_
_entity_poly.entity_id
_entity_poly.type
_entity_poly.pdbx_seq_one_letter_code
_entity_poly.pdbx_strand_id
1 'polypeptide(L)'
;MKRRDFIASASAMAALSGVPSWAVGQKQEDLSSFPEKVLQGDSPYVEYVPIPEYHNAPAAAYEAFQDMKFGARIHWGIYSIWHRGAESWPFLNMSFEDRHAYNQLYKTWNPAGFDASAWVSAFKESGMKMFAFTSKHHEGFSMFDTKARVKSRTNWNAAGGPRIEECNLAYSIMETPFKRDVVKELCDEAHKQGIKIDLYFSHPDWYDADFRPYGQHPLQVPSSKDLMVPWDYQRVQNLFRDRSVLVPDPTEFEVKRMIERHRAQLVELVSNYGAIDMICLDICLGPKVWPELRKTIMKVREIQPNVMLRNRGIGNYGDYYTPERVIPGSNVTTTKPWFCIYPLGSDFSYEPDPAKYKGVKWIIDNLVDTVAKGGGLMIGVGPSAYGEFHPEAIRQMKEAGQWLKVNGGAIYGTRPRDAANYAEGDQVRFTRTKDSHWVYVILTEWPGRELTLSSLRPKAGSRISMLGSSANMEWSFDSAKGTVIRLPENLQGESNRPCEYAWSLRVQVH
;
A
#
# COMPACT_ATOMS: atom_id res chain seq x y z
N MET A 1 -30.66 -1.47 -12.28
CA MET A 1 -29.72 -0.38 -12.00
C MET A 1 -29.23 0.21 -13.32
N LYS A 2 -29.38 1.50 -13.51
CA LYS A 2 -29.13 2.14 -14.83
C LYS A 2 -27.60 2.34 -15.01
N ARG A 3 -27.13 2.16 -16.25
CA ARG A 3 -25.72 2.33 -16.68
C ARG A 3 -25.02 3.61 -16.16
N ARG A 4 -25.78 4.62 -15.74
CA ARG A 4 -25.26 5.88 -15.20
C ARG A 4 -24.62 5.76 -13.81
N ASP A 5 -25.09 4.86 -12.97
CA ASP A 5 -24.61 4.72 -11.57
C ASP A 5 -23.24 4.02 -11.52
N PHE A 6 -22.98 3.10 -12.49
CA PHE A 6 -21.67 2.43 -12.64
C PHE A 6 -20.55 3.40 -13.06
N ILE A 7 -20.91 4.42 -13.85
CA ILE A 7 -19.94 5.41 -14.35
C ILE A 7 -19.52 6.40 -13.24
N ALA A 8 -20.43 6.73 -12.33
CA ALA A 8 -20.13 7.65 -11.24
C ALA A 8 -19.11 7.07 -10.24
N SER A 9 -19.21 5.77 -9.94
CA SER A 9 -18.30 5.10 -8.99
C SER A 9 -16.87 4.92 -9.53
N ALA A 10 -16.73 4.58 -10.82
CA ALA A 10 -15.42 4.48 -11.47
C ALA A 10 -14.74 5.86 -11.61
N SER A 11 -15.55 6.92 -11.83
CA SER A 11 -15.05 8.29 -11.93
C SER A 11 -14.55 8.83 -10.57
N ALA A 12 -15.16 8.43 -9.47
CA ALA A 12 -14.71 8.83 -8.13
C ALA A 12 -13.35 8.22 -7.75
N MET A 13 -13.09 6.95 -8.12
CA MET A 13 -11.77 6.36 -7.91
C MET A 13 -10.69 6.95 -8.85
N ALA A 14 -11.06 7.33 -10.07
CA ALA A 14 -10.16 7.99 -11.01
C ALA A 14 -9.76 9.40 -10.53
N ALA A 15 -10.66 10.15 -9.91
CA ALA A 15 -10.36 11.46 -9.35
C ALA A 15 -9.34 11.42 -8.20
N LEU A 16 -9.19 10.28 -7.52
CA LEU A 16 -8.29 10.12 -6.38
C LEU A 16 -6.88 9.67 -6.76
N SER A 17 -6.72 9.01 -7.90
CA SER A 17 -5.42 8.62 -8.42
C SER A 17 -4.79 9.68 -9.34
N GLY A 18 -5.55 10.64 -9.76
CA GLY A 18 -5.20 11.66 -10.75
C GLY A 18 -4.74 13.01 -10.19
N VAL A 19 -4.32 13.10 -8.92
CA VAL A 19 -3.72 14.34 -8.41
C VAL A 19 -2.32 14.48 -9.01
N PRO A 20 -2.06 15.52 -9.83
CA PRO A 20 -0.74 15.71 -10.43
C PRO A 20 0.32 15.87 -9.35
N SER A 21 1.50 15.33 -9.57
CA SER A 21 2.64 15.32 -8.64
C SER A 21 3.13 16.72 -8.20
N TRP A 22 2.64 17.80 -8.81
CA TRP A 22 2.99 19.18 -8.45
C TRP A 22 2.04 19.85 -7.44
N ALA A 23 0.98 19.17 -7.00
CA ALA A 23 0.05 19.69 -5.99
C ALA A 23 0.63 19.60 -4.55
N VAL A 24 1.90 19.96 -4.39
CA VAL A 24 2.52 20.21 -3.08
C VAL A 24 1.92 21.53 -2.56
N GLY A 25 0.96 21.44 -1.64
CA GLY A 25 0.34 22.61 -1.02
C GLY A 25 -1.18 22.73 -1.18
N GLN A 26 -1.86 21.75 -1.79
CA GLN A 26 -3.32 21.72 -1.73
C GLN A 26 -3.78 21.31 -0.33
N LYS A 27 -4.71 22.10 0.24
CA LYS A 27 -5.46 21.73 1.44
C LYS A 27 -5.95 20.31 1.25
N GLN A 28 -5.68 19.47 2.24
CA GLN A 28 -6.21 18.12 2.35
C GLN A 28 -7.74 18.22 2.13
N GLU A 29 -8.26 17.68 1.03
CA GLU A 29 -9.70 17.67 0.80
C GLU A 29 -10.36 16.96 1.97
N ASP A 30 -11.43 17.54 2.50
CA ASP A 30 -12.21 16.92 3.56
C ASP A 30 -12.95 15.70 3.00
N LEU A 31 -12.35 14.54 3.21
CA LEU A 31 -12.88 13.24 2.79
C LEU A 31 -13.82 12.62 3.83
N SER A 32 -14.33 13.45 4.77
CA SER A 32 -15.31 13.02 5.78
C SER A 32 -16.57 12.40 5.17
N SER A 33 -16.85 12.69 3.89
CA SER A 33 -17.98 12.15 3.12
C SER A 33 -17.62 10.94 2.23
N PHE A 34 -16.39 10.39 2.35
CA PHE A 34 -15.97 9.25 1.52
C PHE A 34 -16.79 8.01 1.91
N PRO A 35 -17.67 7.49 1.04
CA PRO A 35 -18.43 6.30 1.38
C PRO A 35 -17.48 5.10 1.53
N GLU A 36 -17.74 4.25 2.51
CA GLU A 36 -17.01 2.99 2.72
C GLU A 36 -16.82 2.17 1.42
N LYS A 37 -17.77 2.27 0.49
CA LYS A 37 -17.71 1.68 -0.85
C LYS A 37 -16.47 2.08 -1.67
N VAL A 38 -15.95 3.28 -1.48
CA VAL A 38 -14.73 3.73 -2.17
C VAL A 38 -13.48 3.09 -1.56
N LEU A 39 -13.49 2.85 -0.25
CA LEU A 39 -12.42 2.12 0.44
C LEU A 39 -12.41 0.63 0.06
N GLN A 40 -13.58 0.08 -0.28
CA GLN A 40 -13.73 -1.34 -0.61
C GLN A 40 -13.14 -1.73 -1.97
N GLY A 41 -12.83 -0.75 -2.85
CA GLY A 41 -12.55 -1.05 -4.26
C GLY A 41 -13.77 -1.71 -4.91
N ASP A 42 -14.30 -1.12 -5.97
CA ASP A 42 -15.57 -1.56 -6.58
C ASP A 42 -15.52 -3.02 -7.06
N SER A 43 -16.09 -3.91 -6.28
CA SER A 43 -16.34 -5.30 -6.69
C SER A 43 -17.84 -5.61 -6.53
N PRO A 44 -18.73 -4.91 -7.28
CA PRO A 44 -20.18 -5.00 -7.09
C PRO A 44 -20.78 -6.36 -7.48
N TYR A 45 -19.98 -7.24 -8.07
CA TYR A 45 -20.34 -8.60 -8.44
C TYR A 45 -19.99 -9.63 -7.35
N VAL A 46 -19.28 -9.21 -6.30
CA VAL A 46 -18.97 -10.06 -5.14
C VAL A 46 -20.15 -10.01 -4.16
N GLU A 47 -20.49 -11.13 -3.58
CA GLU A 47 -21.54 -11.23 -2.57
C GLU A 47 -21.23 -10.30 -1.39
N TYR A 48 -22.21 -9.52 -0.94
CA TYR A 48 -22.05 -8.64 0.21
C TYR A 48 -21.73 -9.41 1.50
N VAL A 49 -22.37 -10.57 1.68
CA VAL A 49 -22.06 -11.51 2.77
C VAL A 49 -21.35 -12.71 2.16
N PRO A 50 -20.13 -13.02 2.60
CA PRO A 50 -19.43 -14.22 2.16
C PRO A 50 -20.25 -15.49 2.40
N ILE A 51 -20.01 -16.53 1.60
CA ILE A 51 -20.67 -17.83 1.80
C ILE A 51 -20.32 -18.40 3.19
N PRO A 52 -21.21 -19.21 3.80
CA PRO A 52 -21.05 -19.72 5.17
C PRO A 52 -19.73 -20.48 5.43
N GLU A 53 -19.19 -21.12 4.40
CA GLU A 53 -17.96 -21.90 4.47
C GLU A 53 -16.70 -21.05 4.49
N TYR A 54 -16.82 -19.74 4.16
CA TYR A 54 -15.69 -18.83 4.17
C TYR A 54 -15.53 -18.15 5.53
N HIS A 55 -14.33 -18.20 6.04
CA HIS A 55 -13.94 -17.49 7.27
C HIS A 55 -12.83 -16.49 6.97
N ASN A 56 -13.03 -15.25 7.40
CA ASN A 56 -11.98 -14.24 7.40
C ASN A 56 -10.83 -14.64 8.33
N ALA A 57 -9.73 -13.92 8.32
CA ALA A 57 -8.62 -14.13 9.24
C ALA A 57 -9.11 -14.08 10.71
N PRO A 58 -8.48 -14.82 11.64
CA PRO A 58 -8.91 -14.83 13.03
C PRO A 58 -8.59 -13.50 13.73
N ALA A 59 -9.29 -13.21 14.84
CA ALA A 59 -9.16 -11.96 15.60
C ALA A 59 -7.72 -11.62 15.97
N ALA A 60 -6.89 -12.63 16.28
CA ALA A 60 -5.47 -12.41 16.59
C ALA A 60 -4.67 -11.83 15.39
N ALA A 61 -5.03 -12.20 14.15
CA ALA A 61 -4.40 -11.63 12.96
C ALA A 61 -4.82 -10.17 12.77
N TYR A 62 -6.09 -9.83 13.01
CA TYR A 62 -6.55 -8.44 13.01
C TYR A 62 -5.85 -7.57 14.06
N GLU A 63 -5.69 -8.10 15.27
CA GLU A 63 -4.97 -7.40 16.35
C GLU A 63 -3.50 -7.17 15.96
N ALA A 64 -2.81 -8.19 15.46
CA ALA A 64 -1.43 -8.08 15.00
C ALA A 64 -1.29 -7.05 13.85
N PHE A 65 -2.23 -7.06 12.91
CA PHE A 65 -2.27 -6.09 11.81
C PHE A 65 -2.42 -4.65 12.33
N GLN A 66 -3.36 -4.43 13.26
CA GLN A 66 -3.59 -3.09 13.83
C GLN A 66 -2.42 -2.59 14.68
N ASP A 67 -1.59 -3.48 15.23
CA ASP A 67 -0.45 -3.12 16.07
C ASP A 67 0.77 -2.65 15.25
N MET A 68 0.88 -3.03 13.98
CA MET A 68 2.05 -2.74 13.14
C MET A 68 2.25 -1.25 12.84
N LYS A 69 1.21 -0.53 12.51
CA LYS A 69 1.11 0.93 12.29
C LYS A 69 1.98 1.51 11.18
N PHE A 70 3.19 1.00 10.93
CA PHE A 70 4.12 1.58 9.98
C PHE A 70 4.83 0.51 9.15
N GLY A 71 4.92 0.72 7.83
CA GLY A 71 5.54 -0.20 6.89
C GLY A 71 6.06 0.45 5.61
N ALA A 72 6.85 -0.32 4.85
CA ALA A 72 7.25 0.00 3.49
C ALA A 72 6.31 -0.64 2.47
N ARG A 73 6.17 -0.01 1.30
CA ARG A 73 5.57 -0.59 0.11
C ARG A 73 6.55 -0.52 -1.04
N ILE A 74 6.99 -1.67 -1.52
CA ILE A 74 8.05 -1.76 -2.52
C ILE A 74 7.44 -2.16 -3.86
N HIS A 75 7.50 -1.26 -4.84
CA HIS A 75 7.19 -1.56 -6.23
C HIS A 75 8.47 -1.76 -7.01
N TRP A 76 8.73 -3.01 -7.41
CA TRP A 76 9.91 -3.37 -8.16
C TRP A 76 9.62 -4.51 -9.14
N GLY A 77 10.08 -4.34 -10.37
CA GLY A 77 9.87 -5.26 -11.48
C GLY A 77 10.59 -4.77 -12.73
N ILE A 78 10.35 -5.40 -13.87
CA ILE A 78 10.97 -5.02 -15.13
C ILE A 78 10.66 -3.58 -15.57
N TYR A 79 9.57 -2.97 -15.08
CA TYR A 79 9.23 -1.57 -15.31
C TYR A 79 10.29 -0.59 -14.76
N SER A 80 11.09 -1.01 -13.79
CA SER A 80 12.19 -0.20 -13.25
C SER A 80 13.32 0.03 -14.27
N ILE A 81 13.41 -0.81 -15.31
CA ILE A 81 14.47 -0.72 -16.33
C ILE A 81 14.28 0.54 -17.18
N TRP A 82 13.07 0.80 -17.64
CA TRP A 82 12.80 1.98 -18.47
C TRP A 82 12.41 3.20 -17.66
N HIS A 83 11.95 3.02 -16.44
CA HIS A 83 11.60 4.10 -15.52
C HIS A 83 10.75 5.20 -16.19
N ARG A 84 9.57 4.82 -16.70
CA ARG A 84 8.66 5.75 -17.40
C ARG A 84 7.56 6.35 -16.48
N GLY A 85 7.85 6.58 -15.22
CA GLY A 85 6.90 7.08 -14.21
C GLY A 85 6.27 5.95 -13.40
N ALA A 86 4.94 5.88 -13.34
CA ALA A 86 4.21 4.86 -12.60
C ALA A 86 4.58 3.43 -13.06
N GLU A 87 4.59 2.48 -12.18
CA GLU A 87 5.02 1.08 -12.32
C GLU A 87 4.79 0.52 -13.75
N SER A 88 3.97 -0.51 -13.92
CA SER A 88 3.66 -1.07 -15.25
C SER A 88 2.58 -0.31 -16.04
N TRP A 89 1.89 0.66 -15.43
CA TRP A 89 0.80 1.39 -16.07
C TRP A 89 1.15 2.05 -17.41
N PRO A 90 2.35 2.64 -17.61
CA PRO A 90 2.74 3.20 -18.90
C PRO A 90 2.68 2.20 -20.07
N PHE A 91 2.75 0.88 -19.79
CA PHE A 91 2.61 -0.17 -20.80
C PHE A 91 1.32 -0.02 -21.64
N LEU A 92 0.24 0.44 -21.01
CA LEU A 92 -1.04 0.64 -21.72
C LEU A 92 -1.00 1.76 -22.75
N ASN A 93 -0.05 2.71 -22.60
CA ASN A 93 0.12 3.85 -23.52
C ASN A 93 1.26 3.65 -24.55
N MET A 94 2.00 2.55 -24.46
CA MET A 94 3.12 2.28 -25.36
C MET A 94 2.65 1.94 -26.76
N SER A 95 3.47 2.27 -27.76
CA SER A 95 3.35 1.75 -29.12
C SER A 95 3.44 0.23 -29.14
N PHE A 96 3.01 -0.41 -30.21
CA PHE A 96 3.19 -1.87 -30.35
C PHE A 96 4.67 -2.25 -30.37
N GLU A 97 5.51 -1.46 -31.00
CA GLU A 97 6.96 -1.65 -31.01
C GLU A 97 7.54 -1.57 -29.58
N ASP A 98 7.18 -0.54 -28.80
CA ASP A 98 7.61 -0.42 -27.41
C ASP A 98 7.09 -1.58 -26.55
N ARG A 99 5.82 -2.00 -26.71
CA ARG A 99 5.28 -3.16 -25.97
C ARG A 99 6.06 -4.43 -26.29
N HIS A 100 6.42 -4.61 -27.57
CA HIS A 100 7.25 -5.73 -27.98
C HIS A 100 8.63 -5.68 -27.29
N ALA A 101 9.31 -4.54 -27.36
CA ALA A 101 10.61 -4.35 -26.72
C ALA A 101 10.53 -4.52 -25.20
N TYR A 102 9.52 -3.96 -24.56
CA TYR A 102 9.28 -4.10 -23.12
C TYR A 102 9.16 -5.57 -22.71
N ASN A 103 8.40 -6.37 -23.46
CA ASN A 103 8.22 -7.80 -23.19
C ASN A 103 9.51 -8.62 -23.35
N GLN A 104 10.60 -8.05 -23.89
CA GLN A 104 11.92 -8.68 -23.98
C GLN A 104 12.89 -8.25 -22.87
N LEU A 105 12.57 -7.24 -22.06
CA LEU A 105 13.47 -6.66 -21.05
C LEU A 105 14.02 -7.70 -20.08
N TYR A 106 13.20 -8.70 -19.70
CA TYR A 106 13.62 -9.76 -18.79
C TYR A 106 14.87 -10.53 -19.29
N LYS A 107 15.09 -10.61 -20.59
CA LYS A 107 16.22 -11.36 -21.19
C LYS A 107 17.59 -10.80 -20.84
N THR A 108 17.65 -9.52 -20.48
CA THR A 108 18.91 -8.80 -20.19
C THR A 108 18.95 -8.27 -18.76
N TRP A 109 17.84 -8.37 -18.01
CA TRP A 109 17.79 -7.80 -16.68
C TRP A 109 18.61 -8.61 -15.67
N ASN A 110 19.58 -7.92 -15.05
CA ASN A 110 20.43 -8.46 -14.00
C ASN A 110 20.60 -7.45 -12.86
N PRO A 111 19.67 -7.42 -11.90
CA PRO A 111 19.72 -6.48 -10.78
C PRO A 111 20.76 -6.89 -9.72
N ALA A 112 22.03 -6.83 -10.06
CA ALA A 112 23.14 -7.33 -9.26
C ALA A 112 23.33 -6.60 -7.91
N GLY A 113 22.74 -5.41 -7.74
CA GLY A 113 22.77 -4.65 -6.48
C GLY A 113 21.72 -5.07 -5.46
N PHE A 114 20.82 -6.01 -5.79
CA PHE A 114 19.82 -6.49 -4.86
C PHE A 114 20.43 -7.27 -3.70
N ASP A 115 20.12 -6.81 -2.48
CA ASP A 115 20.49 -7.46 -1.21
C ASP A 115 19.29 -7.43 -0.26
N ALA A 116 18.66 -8.61 -0.08
CA ALA A 116 17.48 -8.76 0.78
C ALA A 116 17.77 -8.40 2.25
N SER A 117 18.96 -8.77 2.74
CA SER A 117 19.36 -8.49 4.13
C SER A 117 19.51 -6.99 4.37
N ALA A 118 20.15 -6.28 3.43
CA ALA A 118 20.31 -4.83 3.50
C ALA A 118 18.94 -4.12 3.44
N TRP A 119 18.01 -4.58 2.58
CA TRP A 119 16.69 -3.99 2.47
C TRP A 119 15.88 -4.17 3.76
N VAL A 120 15.76 -5.39 4.26
CA VAL A 120 14.98 -5.69 5.48
C VAL A 120 15.59 -4.99 6.70
N SER A 121 16.93 -4.94 6.80
CA SER A 121 17.61 -4.19 7.86
C SER A 121 17.30 -2.70 7.81
N ALA A 122 17.29 -2.09 6.61
CA ALA A 122 16.93 -0.67 6.45
C ALA A 122 15.48 -0.39 6.91
N PHE A 123 14.53 -1.26 6.60
CA PHE A 123 13.15 -1.12 7.09
C PHE A 123 13.07 -1.23 8.61
N LYS A 124 13.76 -2.20 9.19
CA LYS A 124 13.82 -2.37 10.66
C LYS A 124 14.44 -1.17 11.36
N GLU A 125 15.54 -0.64 10.85
CA GLU A 125 16.18 0.58 11.36
C GLU A 125 15.27 1.80 11.23
N SER A 126 14.42 1.84 10.20
CA SER A 126 13.40 2.86 10.00
C SER A 126 12.18 2.71 10.93
N GLY A 127 12.17 1.73 11.82
CA GLY A 127 11.06 1.45 12.73
C GLY A 127 9.89 0.71 12.09
N MET A 128 9.96 0.34 10.83
CA MET A 128 8.88 -0.37 10.13
C MET A 128 8.68 -1.77 10.71
N LYS A 129 7.43 -2.22 10.79
CA LYS A 129 7.03 -3.53 11.31
C LYS A 129 6.70 -4.53 10.21
N MET A 130 6.51 -4.03 9.00
CA MET A 130 6.18 -4.83 7.84
C MET A 130 6.68 -4.17 6.55
N PHE A 131 6.72 -4.95 5.48
CA PHE A 131 6.81 -4.42 4.13
C PHE A 131 5.85 -5.16 3.18
N ALA A 132 5.34 -4.43 2.18
CA ALA A 132 4.63 -4.99 1.05
C ALA A 132 5.58 -5.02 -0.16
N PHE A 133 5.65 -6.16 -0.87
CA PHE A 133 6.50 -6.34 -2.05
C PHE A 133 5.71 -6.81 -3.26
N THR A 134 5.94 -6.21 -4.44
CA THR A 134 5.31 -6.63 -5.68
C THR A 134 5.83 -7.98 -6.17
N SER A 135 5.18 -9.07 -5.75
CA SER A 135 5.50 -10.41 -6.26
C SER A 135 5.16 -10.55 -7.76
N LYS A 136 4.08 -9.89 -8.21
CA LYS A 136 3.70 -9.71 -9.61
C LYS A 136 2.89 -8.44 -9.77
N HIS A 137 3.28 -7.52 -10.68
CA HIS A 137 2.47 -6.36 -11.05
C HIS A 137 1.64 -6.65 -12.31
N HIS A 138 0.85 -5.70 -12.82
CA HIS A 138 -0.13 -5.91 -13.88
C HIS A 138 0.47 -6.43 -15.18
N GLU A 139 1.72 -6.08 -15.52
CA GLU A 139 2.41 -6.55 -16.72
C GLU A 139 2.70 -8.05 -16.71
N GLY A 140 2.46 -8.73 -15.58
CA GLY A 140 2.55 -10.18 -15.47
C GLY A 140 3.92 -10.74 -15.10
N PHE A 141 4.97 -9.91 -14.99
CA PHE A 141 6.29 -10.37 -14.61
C PHE A 141 6.35 -10.78 -13.15
N SER A 142 6.74 -12.03 -12.89
CA SER A 142 6.78 -12.62 -11.55
C SER A 142 8.17 -12.49 -10.95
N MET A 143 8.28 -11.88 -9.76
CA MET A 143 9.52 -11.70 -9.01
C MET A 143 9.89 -12.93 -8.16
N PHE A 144 9.25 -14.06 -8.42
CA PHE A 144 9.40 -15.33 -7.69
C PHE A 144 9.50 -16.53 -8.64
N ASP A 145 9.95 -17.66 -8.14
CA ASP A 145 10.12 -18.91 -8.89
C ASP A 145 8.77 -19.60 -9.14
N THR A 146 7.91 -18.97 -9.94
CA THR A 146 6.64 -19.60 -10.34
C THR A 146 6.87 -20.74 -11.35
N LYS A 147 6.17 -21.85 -11.16
CA LYS A 147 6.11 -22.98 -12.10
C LYS A 147 4.91 -22.85 -13.04
N ALA A 148 4.01 -21.90 -12.76
CA ALA A 148 2.84 -21.63 -13.59
C ALA A 148 3.25 -20.91 -14.87
N ARG A 149 3.03 -21.55 -16.03
CA ARG A 149 3.52 -21.07 -17.33
C ARG A 149 2.45 -20.39 -18.15
N VAL A 150 2.80 -19.28 -18.76
CA VAL A 150 2.03 -18.63 -19.84
C VAL A 150 2.02 -19.55 -21.04
N LYS A 151 0.85 -19.80 -21.62
CA LYS A 151 0.66 -20.66 -22.77
C LYS A 151 0.32 -19.92 -24.05
N SER A 152 -0.13 -18.66 -23.93
CA SER A 152 -0.34 -17.76 -25.05
C SER A 152 0.09 -16.33 -24.67
N ARG A 153 0.71 -15.62 -25.61
CA ARG A 153 1.12 -14.23 -25.41
C ARG A 153 0.80 -13.39 -26.64
N THR A 154 0.88 -12.08 -26.48
CA THR A 154 0.70 -11.18 -27.62
C THR A 154 2.01 -10.94 -28.35
N ASN A 155 2.05 -11.24 -29.65
CA ASN A 155 3.07 -10.73 -30.55
C ASN A 155 2.64 -9.34 -31.05
N TRP A 156 3.23 -8.30 -30.48
CA TRP A 156 2.88 -6.91 -30.78
C TRP A 156 3.40 -6.46 -32.16
N ASN A 157 4.46 -7.08 -32.69
CA ASN A 157 5.10 -6.75 -33.98
C ASN A 157 4.68 -7.66 -35.15
N ALA A 158 3.59 -8.40 -35.00
CA ALA A 158 3.12 -9.25 -36.07
C ALA A 158 2.67 -8.42 -37.28
N ALA A 159 2.94 -8.91 -38.47
CA ALA A 159 2.49 -8.28 -39.73
C ALA A 159 0.95 -8.19 -39.74
N GLY A 160 0.43 -7.00 -39.98
CA GLY A 160 -1.01 -6.73 -40.00
C GLY A 160 -1.62 -6.47 -38.61
N GLY A 161 -0.81 -6.27 -37.58
CA GLY A 161 -1.24 -5.93 -36.21
C GLY A 161 -1.01 -7.02 -35.19
N PRO A 162 -1.31 -6.76 -33.92
CA PRO A 162 -1.08 -7.72 -32.83
C PRO A 162 -1.78 -9.06 -33.06
N ARG A 163 -1.08 -10.14 -32.75
CA ARG A 163 -1.59 -11.51 -32.83
C ARG A 163 -1.26 -12.30 -31.58
N ILE A 164 -2.12 -13.27 -31.26
CA ILE A 164 -1.83 -14.24 -30.21
C ILE A 164 -0.95 -15.35 -30.80
N GLU A 165 0.10 -15.69 -30.07
CA GLU A 165 1.00 -16.80 -30.41
C GLU A 165 1.18 -17.71 -29.20
N GLU A 166 1.56 -18.96 -29.46
CA GLU A 166 1.90 -19.92 -28.41
C GLU A 166 3.11 -19.43 -27.61
N CYS A 167 3.07 -19.75 -26.31
CA CYS A 167 4.13 -19.43 -25.36
C CYS A 167 4.31 -20.61 -24.41
N ASN A 168 5.50 -20.76 -23.86
CA ASN A 168 5.77 -21.67 -22.76
C ASN A 168 6.82 -21.07 -21.82
N LEU A 169 6.51 -19.92 -21.25
CA LEU A 169 7.40 -19.13 -20.42
C LEU A 169 6.77 -18.90 -19.05
N ALA A 170 7.52 -18.98 -17.97
CA ALA A 170 7.02 -18.56 -16.66
C ALA A 170 6.87 -17.04 -16.57
N TYR A 171 7.62 -16.31 -17.38
CA TYR A 171 7.75 -14.85 -17.38
C TYR A 171 8.09 -14.35 -15.98
N SER A 172 9.21 -14.83 -15.47
CA SER A 172 9.65 -14.61 -14.11
C SER A 172 11.13 -14.23 -14.00
N ILE A 173 11.51 -13.75 -12.84
CA ILE A 173 12.89 -13.39 -12.49
C ILE A 173 13.87 -14.58 -12.69
N MET A 174 13.37 -15.82 -12.60
CA MET A 174 14.17 -17.04 -12.83
C MET A 174 14.57 -17.23 -14.31
N GLU A 175 13.90 -16.56 -15.23
CA GLU A 175 14.22 -16.59 -16.68
C GLU A 175 15.07 -15.41 -17.12
N THR A 176 15.54 -14.60 -16.18
CA THR A 176 16.51 -13.52 -16.40
C THR A 176 17.95 -14.02 -16.20
N PRO A 177 18.99 -13.27 -16.63
CA PRO A 177 20.38 -13.56 -16.25
C PRO A 177 20.62 -13.60 -14.73
N PHE A 178 19.81 -12.91 -13.93
CA PHE A 178 19.90 -12.85 -12.49
C PHE A 178 19.57 -14.18 -11.80
N LYS A 179 18.52 -14.87 -12.20
CA LYS A 179 18.12 -16.21 -11.74
C LYS A 179 18.06 -16.40 -10.22
N ARG A 180 17.62 -15.38 -9.48
CA ARG A 180 17.42 -15.46 -8.02
C ARG A 180 15.95 -15.20 -7.72
N ASP A 181 15.37 -15.99 -6.81
CA ASP A 181 14.01 -15.81 -6.33
C ASP A 181 13.97 -14.70 -5.28
N VAL A 182 13.63 -13.49 -5.74
CA VAL A 182 13.60 -12.28 -4.91
C VAL A 182 12.60 -12.40 -3.77
N VAL A 183 11.42 -12.97 -4.03
CA VAL A 183 10.40 -13.17 -3.00
C VAL A 183 10.91 -14.11 -1.92
N LYS A 184 11.58 -15.20 -2.31
CA LYS A 184 12.15 -16.14 -1.34
C LYS A 184 13.18 -15.47 -0.43
N GLU A 185 14.11 -14.75 -1.02
CA GLU A 185 15.18 -14.10 -0.26
C GLU A 185 14.62 -13.03 0.70
N LEU A 186 13.64 -12.26 0.25
CA LEU A 186 12.97 -11.27 1.11
C LEU A 186 12.17 -11.93 2.24
N CYS A 187 11.44 -13.01 1.96
CA CYS A 187 10.69 -13.74 2.97
C CYS A 187 11.62 -14.40 4.01
N ASP A 188 12.68 -15.08 3.55
CA ASP A 188 13.66 -15.71 4.44
C ASP A 188 14.30 -14.67 5.39
N GLU A 189 14.71 -13.52 4.86
CA GLU A 189 15.32 -12.46 5.65
C GLU A 189 14.32 -11.75 6.57
N ALA A 190 13.08 -11.57 6.13
CA ALA A 190 12.01 -11.01 6.95
C ALA A 190 11.68 -11.92 8.16
N HIS A 191 11.56 -13.23 7.96
CA HIS A 191 11.36 -14.19 9.03
C HIS A 191 12.50 -14.15 10.05
N LYS A 192 13.76 -14.13 9.56
CA LYS A 192 14.95 -14.03 10.40
C LYS A 192 14.99 -12.76 11.23
N GLN A 193 14.60 -11.63 10.67
CA GLN A 193 14.62 -10.33 11.35
C GLN A 193 13.32 -9.98 12.11
N GLY A 194 12.27 -10.80 11.99
CA GLY A 194 10.98 -10.60 12.65
C GLY A 194 10.15 -9.44 12.07
N ILE A 195 10.29 -9.19 10.76
CA ILE A 195 9.49 -8.22 10.01
C ILE A 195 8.33 -8.96 9.33
N LYS A 196 7.14 -8.36 9.34
CA LYS A 196 5.94 -8.95 8.73
C LYS A 196 5.94 -8.77 7.21
N ILE A 197 5.34 -9.73 6.50
CA ILE A 197 5.39 -9.84 5.05
C ILE A 197 4.00 -9.62 4.45
N ASP A 198 3.90 -8.69 3.49
CA ASP A 198 2.76 -8.49 2.61
C ASP A 198 3.20 -8.75 1.16
N LEU A 199 2.66 -9.78 0.52
CA LEU A 199 2.95 -10.06 -0.88
C LEU A 199 1.86 -9.40 -1.76
N TYR A 200 2.24 -8.34 -2.47
CA TYR A 200 1.37 -7.74 -3.46
C TYR A 200 1.26 -8.66 -4.68
N PHE A 201 0.05 -8.89 -5.13
CA PHE A 201 -0.26 -9.69 -6.29
C PHE A 201 -1.37 -9.06 -7.13
N SER A 202 -1.06 -8.68 -8.36
CA SER A 202 -2.06 -8.24 -9.32
C SER A 202 -2.92 -9.41 -9.79
N HIS A 203 -4.24 -9.26 -9.74
CA HIS A 203 -5.15 -10.20 -10.40
C HIS A 203 -4.95 -10.23 -11.92
N PRO A 204 -4.84 -9.08 -12.62
CA PRO A 204 -4.51 -9.04 -14.04
C PRO A 204 -3.14 -9.60 -14.38
N ASP A 205 -2.99 -10.00 -15.63
CA ASP A 205 -1.72 -10.33 -16.25
C ASP A 205 -1.75 -9.89 -17.73
N TRP A 206 -1.01 -8.82 -18.04
CA TRP A 206 -1.02 -8.23 -19.38
C TRP A 206 -0.08 -8.92 -20.36
N TYR A 207 0.78 -9.80 -19.89
CA TYR A 207 1.63 -10.63 -20.76
C TYR A 207 0.91 -11.87 -21.27
N ASP A 208 0.08 -12.48 -20.40
CA ASP A 208 -0.68 -13.68 -20.72
C ASP A 208 -1.95 -13.32 -21.53
N ALA A 209 -1.96 -13.64 -22.81
CA ALA A 209 -3.07 -13.29 -23.70
C ALA A 209 -4.41 -13.96 -23.33
N ASP A 210 -4.40 -14.99 -22.48
CA ASP A 210 -5.62 -15.63 -21.98
C ASP A 210 -6.40 -14.73 -21.01
N PHE A 211 -5.75 -13.71 -20.43
CA PHE A 211 -6.42 -12.73 -19.55
C PHE A 211 -7.31 -11.73 -20.31
N ARG A 212 -7.23 -11.65 -21.64
CA ARG A 212 -8.16 -10.82 -22.41
C ARG A 212 -9.62 -11.33 -22.22
N PRO A 213 -10.62 -10.52 -22.09
CA PRO A 213 -10.68 -9.07 -21.92
C PRO A 213 -10.61 -8.64 -20.45
N TYR A 214 -10.12 -9.47 -19.54
CA TYR A 214 -10.17 -9.23 -18.10
C TYR A 214 -9.03 -8.32 -17.61
N GLY A 215 -9.27 -7.61 -16.53
CA GLY A 215 -8.21 -6.88 -15.83
C GLY A 215 -7.54 -5.79 -16.65
N GLN A 216 -8.29 -5.09 -17.50
CA GLN A 216 -7.76 -4.00 -18.34
C GLN A 216 -6.65 -4.47 -19.30
N HIS A 217 -6.79 -5.65 -19.86
CA HIS A 217 -5.77 -6.23 -20.73
C HIS A 217 -5.48 -5.34 -21.95
N PRO A 218 -4.19 -5.12 -22.33
CA PRO A 218 -3.79 -4.14 -23.35
C PRO A 218 -4.25 -4.50 -24.77
N LEU A 219 -4.68 -5.73 -25.06
CA LEU A 219 -5.33 -6.08 -26.33
C LEU A 219 -6.70 -5.41 -26.52
N GLN A 220 -7.27 -4.81 -25.46
CA GLN A 220 -8.50 -4.02 -25.54
C GLN A 220 -8.22 -2.54 -25.79
N VAL A 221 -6.97 -2.11 -25.67
CA VAL A 221 -6.53 -0.72 -25.81
C VAL A 221 -5.62 -0.65 -27.04
N PRO A 222 -6.10 -0.12 -28.18
CA PRO A 222 -5.26 0.06 -29.34
C PRO A 222 -4.11 1.01 -29.00
N SER A 223 -2.90 0.68 -29.46
CA SER A 223 -1.78 1.60 -29.45
C SER A 223 -2.07 2.75 -30.42
N SER A 224 -1.96 3.99 -29.98
CA SER A 224 -1.93 5.14 -30.86
C SER A 224 -0.72 6.01 -30.53
N LYS A 225 -0.17 6.68 -31.55
CA LYS A 225 0.94 7.64 -31.35
C LYS A 225 0.52 8.77 -30.41
N ASP A 226 -0.77 9.09 -30.37
CA ASP A 226 -1.35 10.11 -29.47
C ASP A 226 -1.38 9.67 -28.01
N LEU A 227 -1.15 8.39 -27.72
CA LEU A 227 -1.05 7.84 -26.36
C LEU A 227 0.38 7.89 -25.80
N MET A 228 1.37 8.28 -26.59
CA MET A 228 2.78 8.44 -26.19
C MET A 228 3.03 9.68 -25.31
N VAL A 229 2.01 10.44 -24.97
CA VAL A 229 2.07 11.57 -24.04
C VAL A 229 2.17 11.05 -22.59
N PRO A 230 2.59 11.89 -21.64
CA PRO A 230 2.74 11.49 -20.24
C PRO A 230 1.54 10.71 -19.71
N TRP A 231 1.81 9.73 -18.87
CA TRP A 231 0.80 8.88 -18.24
C TRP A 231 -0.38 9.70 -17.69
N ASP A 232 -1.58 9.39 -18.16
CA ASP A 232 -2.84 9.95 -17.69
C ASP A 232 -3.85 8.80 -17.47
N TYR A 233 -4.11 8.50 -16.22
CA TYR A 233 -5.02 7.44 -15.82
C TYR A 233 -6.44 7.65 -16.39
N GLN A 234 -6.95 8.89 -16.40
CA GLN A 234 -8.28 9.18 -16.92
C GLN A 234 -8.37 8.94 -18.44
N ARG A 235 -7.31 9.27 -19.17
CA ARG A 235 -7.22 9.02 -20.61
C ARG A 235 -7.25 7.52 -20.90
N VAL A 236 -6.48 6.74 -20.14
CA VAL A 236 -6.47 5.26 -20.26
C VAL A 236 -7.84 4.68 -19.95
N GLN A 237 -8.51 5.14 -18.89
CA GLN A 237 -9.88 4.69 -18.57
C GLN A 237 -10.88 5.00 -19.69
N ASN A 238 -10.73 6.13 -20.38
CA ASN A 238 -11.57 6.46 -21.52
C ASN A 238 -11.37 5.51 -22.70
N LEU A 239 -10.15 5.02 -22.94
CA LEU A 239 -9.85 4.06 -23.98
C LEU A 239 -10.53 2.69 -23.75
N PHE A 240 -10.64 2.25 -22.48
CA PHE A 240 -11.39 1.03 -22.15
C PHE A 240 -12.90 1.14 -22.41
N ARG A 241 -13.43 2.34 -22.64
CA ARG A 241 -14.84 2.54 -23.00
C ARG A 241 -15.08 2.33 -24.50
N ASP A 242 -14.07 2.60 -25.33
CA ASP A 242 -14.14 2.50 -26.79
C ASP A 242 -13.38 1.24 -27.24
N ARG A 243 -14.01 0.08 -27.03
CA ARG A 243 -13.42 -1.23 -27.28
C ARG A 243 -13.32 -1.52 -28.77
N SER A 244 -12.22 -1.15 -29.40
CA SER A 244 -11.83 -1.80 -30.66
C SER A 244 -11.18 -3.15 -30.34
N VAL A 245 -11.85 -4.23 -30.73
CA VAL A 245 -11.36 -5.59 -30.47
C VAL A 245 -10.23 -5.88 -31.46
N LEU A 246 -8.98 -5.86 -30.97
CA LEU A 246 -7.81 -6.20 -31.79
C LEU A 246 -7.72 -7.70 -32.09
N VAL A 247 -8.25 -8.53 -31.21
CA VAL A 247 -8.25 -9.99 -31.31
C VAL A 247 -9.56 -10.56 -30.75
N PRO A 248 -9.98 -11.78 -31.15
CA PRO A 248 -11.16 -12.44 -30.62
C PRO A 248 -11.13 -12.60 -29.10
N ASP A 249 -12.31 -12.61 -28.48
CA ASP A 249 -12.46 -12.99 -27.07
C ASP A 249 -11.86 -14.39 -26.82
N PRO A 250 -11.41 -14.68 -25.59
CA PRO A 250 -10.89 -15.99 -25.25
C PRO A 250 -11.98 -17.06 -25.30
N THR A 251 -11.59 -18.24 -25.71
CA THR A 251 -12.41 -19.45 -25.60
C THR A 251 -12.58 -19.84 -24.12
N GLU A 252 -13.58 -20.67 -23.82
CA GLU A 252 -13.76 -21.22 -22.46
C GLU A 252 -12.54 -21.98 -21.96
N PHE A 253 -11.83 -22.67 -22.88
CA PHE A 253 -10.59 -23.37 -22.56
C PHE A 253 -9.48 -22.40 -22.14
N GLU A 254 -9.30 -21.28 -22.84
CA GLU A 254 -8.31 -20.25 -22.51
C GLU A 254 -8.65 -19.57 -21.18
N VAL A 255 -9.93 -19.26 -20.94
CA VAL A 255 -10.38 -18.72 -19.63
C VAL A 255 -10.11 -19.70 -18.49
N LYS A 256 -10.36 -21.00 -18.68
CA LYS A 256 -10.04 -22.01 -17.68
C LYS A 256 -8.53 -22.07 -17.40
N ARG A 257 -7.71 -22.05 -18.44
CA ARG A 257 -6.25 -22.06 -18.34
C ARG A 257 -5.71 -20.81 -17.61
N MET A 258 -6.27 -19.64 -17.90
CA MET A 258 -6.00 -18.39 -17.17
C MET A 258 -6.28 -18.54 -15.66
N ILE A 259 -7.45 -19.07 -15.30
CA ILE A 259 -7.87 -19.26 -13.91
C ILE A 259 -6.92 -20.24 -13.19
N GLU A 260 -6.56 -21.34 -13.85
CA GLU A 260 -5.64 -22.34 -13.30
C GLU A 260 -4.25 -21.75 -13.05
N ARG A 261 -3.73 -20.94 -13.99
CA ARG A 261 -2.45 -20.24 -13.81
C ARG A 261 -2.49 -19.22 -12.67
N HIS A 262 -3.53 -18.38 -12.63
CA HIS A 262 -3.74 -17.41 -11.55
C HIS A 262 -3.81 -18.10 -10.17
N ARG A 263 -4.57 -19.20 -10.08
CA ARG A 263 -4.69 -19.99 -8.86
C ARG A 263 -3.35 -20.61 -8.46
N ALA A 264 -2.62 -21.20 -9.41
CA ALA A 264 -1.33 -21.82 -9.15
C ALA A 264 -0.35 -20.80 -8.56
N GLN A 265 -0.26 -19.61 -9.12
CA GLN A 265 0.64 -18.56 -8.61
C GLN A 265 0.29 -18.11 -7.18
N LEU A 266 -0.98 -17.91 -6.87
CA LEU A 266 -1.38 -17.55 -5.50
C LEU A 266 -1.14 -18.70 -4.50
N VAL A 267 -1.38 -19.94 -4.92
CA VAL A 267 -1.08 -21.13 -4.08
C VAL A 267 0.44 -21.26 -3.86
N GLU A 268 1.26 -21.04 -4.88
CA GLU A 268 2.72 -21.03 -4.74
C GLU A 268 3.17 -19.99 -3.69
N LEU A 269 2.63 -18.77 -3.73
CA LEU A 269 3.00 -17.70 -2.80
C LEU A 269 2.66 -18.04 -1.34
N VAL A 270 1.57 -18.75 -1.08
CA VAL A 270 1.20 -19.14 0.29
C VAL A 270 1.73 -20.51 0.71
N SER A 271 2.38 -21.26 -0.19
CA SER A 271 2.90 -22.60 0.12
C SER A 271 4.42 -22.66 0.22
N ASN A 272 5.16 -21.83 -0.54
CA ASN A 272 6.59 -22.02 -0.78
C ASN A 272 7.49 -21.04 0.00
N TYR A 273 6.91 -20.00 0.64
CA TYR A 273 7.65 -18.87 1.21
C TYR A 273 7.50 -18.74 2.75
N GLY A 274 7.06 -19.81 3.41
CA GLY A 274 6.82 -19.83 4.86
C GLY A 274 5.52 -19.10 5.23
N ALA A 275 5.47 -18.57 6.44
CA ALA A 275 4.31 -17.83 6.91
C ALA A 275 4.23 -16.45 6.24
N ILE A 276 3.13 -16.19 5.58
CA ILE A 276 2.81 -14.90 4.95
C ILE A 276 1.75 -14.20 5.80
N ASP A 277 2.02 -12.99 6.24
CA ASP A 277 1.10 -12.26 7.11
C ASP A 277 -0.04 -11.61 6.33
N MET A 278 0.26 -11.13 5.11
CA MET A 278 -0.72 -10.44 4.26
C MET A 278 -0.53 -10.77 2.78
N ILE A 279 -1.63 -10.73 2.01
CA ILE A 279 -1.61 -10.68 0.55
C ILE A 279 -2.36 -9.44 0.08
N CYS A 280 -1.63 -8.55 -0.59
CA CYS A 280 -2.18 -7.34 -1.17
C CYS A 280 -2.69 -7.61 -2.59
N LEU A 281 -3.92 -8.06 -2.72
CA LEU A 281 -4.58 -8.25 -4.02
C LEU A 281 -4.89 -6.92 -4.69
N ASP A 282 -4.78 -6.83 -6.02
CA ASP A 282 -5.02 -5.58 -6.73
C ASP A 282 -5.79 -5.76 -8.05
N ILE A 283 -6.59 -4.72 -8.37
CA ILE A 283 -7.52 -4.72 -9.51
C ILE A 283 -8.59 -5.82 -9.36
N CYS A 284 -9.39 -6.06 -10.38
CA CYS A 284 -10.42 -7.08 -10.44
C CYS A 284 -10.44 -7.77 -11.80
N LEU A 285 -10.95 -9.00 -11.84
CA LEU A 285 -11.14 -9.75 -13.09
C LEU A 285 -12.60 -9.72 -13.58
N GLY A 286 -13.53 -9.33 -12.72
CA GLY A 286 -14.93 -9.17 -13.08
C GLY A 286 -15.84 -10.38 -12.80
N PRO A 287 -17.15 -10.25 -13.09
CA PRO A 287 -18.17 -11.19 -12.62
C PRO A 287 -18.05 -12.58 -13.21
N LYS A 288 -17.60 -12.74 -14.44
CA LYS A 288 -17.49 -14.06 -15.11
C LYS A 288 -16.43 -14.96 -14.45
N VAL A 289 -15.39 -14.36 -13.88
CA VAL A 289 -14.27 -15.07 -13.24
C VAL A 289 -14.49 -15.25 -11.74
N TRP A 290 -15.35 -14.45 -11.14
CA TRP A 290 -15.55 -14.43 -9.70
C TRP A 290 -15.83 -15.81 -9.05
N PRO A 291 -16.69 -16.68 -9.58
CA PRO A 291 -16.95 -17.99 -8.94
C PRO A 291 -15.68 -18.84 -8.78
N GLU A 292 -14.77 -18.79 -9.73
CA GLU A 292 -13.51 -19.51 -9.67
C GLU A 292 -12.44 -18.78 -8.84
N LEU A 293 -12.43 -17.44 -8.89
CA LEU A 293 -11.56 -16.63 -8.02
C LEU A 293 -11.93 -16.86 -6.54
N ARG A 294 -13.23 -16.92 -6.22
CA ARG A 294 -13.69 -17.27 -4.87
C ARG A 294 -13.11 -18.60 -4.38
N LYS A 295 -13.15 -19.65 -5.21
CA LYS A 295 -12.51 -20.94 -4.88
C LYS A 295 -11.01 -20.81 -4.63
N THR A 296 -10.34 -19.95 -5.39
CA THR A 296 -8.91 -19.66 -5.19
C THR A 296 -8.67 -18.99 -3.84
N ILE A 297 -9.49 -18.00 -3.48
CA ILE A 297 -9.40 -17.31 -2.18
C ILE A 297 -9.67 -18.28 -1.01
N MET A 298 -10.67 -19.16 -1.15
CA MET A 298 -10.91 -20.23 -0.17
C MET A 298 -9.70 -21.15 -0.01
N LYS A 299 -9.04 -21.51 -1.12
CA LYS A 299 -7.83 -22.35 -1.08
C LYS A 299 -6.65 -21.66 -0.41
N VAL A 300 -6.45 -20.36 -0.68
CA VAL A 300 -5.44 -19.54 0.02
C VAL A 300 -5.69 -19.54 1.52
N ARG A 301 -6.94 -19.35 1.93
CA ARG A 301 -7.35 -19.35 3.34
C ARG A 301 -7.18 -20.71 4.01
N GLU A 302 -7.45 -21.80 3.30
CA GLU A 302 -7.21 -23.17 3.78
C GLU A 302 -5.71 -23.43 4.09
N ILE A 303 -4.83 -22.96 3.19
CA ILE A 303 -3.37 -23.16 3.34
C ILE A 303 -2.81 -22.27 4.46
N GLN A 304 -3.21 -20.99 4.50
CA GLN A 304 -2.77 -20.05 5.53
C GLN A 304 -3.98 -19.35 6.17
N PRO A 305 -4.60 -19.92 7.22
CA PRO A 305 -5.79 -19.36 7.85
C PRO A 305 -5.59 -17.96 8.44
N ASN A 306 -4.37 -17.62 8.83
CA ASN A 306 -4.03 -16.35 9.47
C ASN A 306 -3.69 -15.22 8.49
N VAL A 307 -3.54 -15.52 7.18
CA VAL A 307 -3.16 -14.49 6.20
C VAL A 307 -4.26 -13.45 6.06
N MET A 308 -3.90 -12.18 6.15
CA MET A 308 -4.83 -11.07 5.89
C MET A 308 -4.88 -10.79 4.39
N LEU A 309 -6.07 -10.73 3.81
CA LEU A 309 -6.27 -10.49 2.38
C LEU A 309 -6.79 -9.07 2.15
N ARG A 310 -6.16 -8.32 1.23
CA ARG A 310 -6.68 -7.04 0.77
C ARG A 310 -7.96 -7.25 -0.03
N ASN A 311 -8.94 -6.38 0.18
CA ASN A 311 -10.29 -6.52 -0.36
C ASN A 311 -10.46 -6.27 -1.87
N ARG A 312 -9.48 -5.70 -2.58
CA ARG A 312 -9.62 -5.37 -4.00
C ARG A 312 -9.86 -6.62 -4.85
N GLY A 313 -10.92 -6.56 -5.67
CA GLY A 313 -11.35 -7.68 -6.53
C GLY A 313 -12.11 -8.79 -5.81
N ILE A 314 -12.11 -8.84 -4.48
CA ILE A 314 -12.72 -9.89 -3.65
C ILE A 314 -13.73 -9.38 -2.61
N GLY A 315 -13.98 -8.06 -2.56
CA GLY A 315 -15.01 -7.47 -1.68
C GLY A 315 -14.89 -7.90 -0.22
N ASN A 316 -15.97 -8.37 0.37
CA ASN A 316 -16.05 -8.76 1.78
C ASN A 316 -15.33 -10.08 2.13
N TYR A 317 -14.79 -10.80 1.15
CA TYR A 317 -13.84 -11.89 1.40
C TYR A 317 -12.44 -11.38 1.80
N GLY A 318 -12.13 -10.10 1.60
CA GLY A 318 -10.92 -9.47 2.11
C GLY A 318 -11.05 -9.04 3.57
N ASP A 319 -9.91 -8.83 4.22
CA ASP A 319 -9.78 -8.53 5.65
C ASP A 319 -9.39 -7.08 5.93
N TYR A 320 -8.79 -6.36 4.97
CA TYR A 320 -8.31 -5.00 5.18
C TYR A 320 -8.42 -4.14 3.92
N TYR A 321 -8.37 -2.82 4.12
CA TYR A 321 -8.40 -1.81 3.07
C TYR A 321 -7.05 -1.11 2.93
N THR A 322 -6.78 -0.59 1.73
CA THR A 322 -5.64 0.30 1.51
C THR A 322 -6.08 1.55 0.75
N PRO A 323 -6.57 2.57 1.46
CA PRO A 323 -6.76 3.90 0.87
C PRO A 323 -5.44 4.37 0.26
N GLU A 324 -5.48 4.90 -0.96
CA GLU A 324 -4.29 5.27 -1.69
C GLU A 324 -4.23 6.78 -1.86
N ARG A 325 -3.10 7.38 -1.43
CA ARG A 325 -2.85 8.83 -1.48
C ARG A 325 -3.89 9.67 -0.73
N VAL A 326 -4.59 9.05 0.21
CA VAL A 326 -5.62 9.69 1.02
C VAL A 326 -5.69 9.02 2.40
N ILE A 327 -5.76 9.83 3.46
CA ILE A 327 -6.05 9.35 4.81
C ILE A 327 -7.55 9.53 5.04
N PRO A 328 -8.32 8.47 5.29
CA PRO A 328 -9.75 8.58 5.58
C PRO A 328 -10.03 9.58 6.70
N GLY A 329 -11.13 10.35 6.56
CA GLY A 329 -11.58 11.26 7.61
C GLY A 329 -12.02 10.48 8.87
N SER A 330 -12.06 11.18 10.01
CA SER A 330 -12.49 10.60 11.30
C SER A 330 -13.93 10.07 11.29
N ASN A 331 -14.76 10.56 10.37
CA ASN A 331 -16.17 10.17 10.23
C ASN A 331 -16.34 8.89 9.38
N VAL A 332 -15.26 8.37 8.79
CA VAL A 332 -15.29 7.13 8.03
C VAL A 332 -15.18 5.97 9.02
N THR A 333 -16.30 5.43 9.42
CA THR A 333 -16.34 4.17 10.17
C THR A 333 -16.06 3.04 9.19
N THR A 334 -14.87 2.46 9.29
CA THR A 334 -14.53 1.28 8.50
C THR A 334 -14.86 0.02 9.29
N THR A 335 -15.49 -0.96 8.64
CA THR A 335 -15.75 -2.27 9.25
C THR A 335 -14.49 -3.13 9.35
N LYS A 336 -13.42 -2.75 8.63
CA LYS A 336 -12.15 -3.48 8.55
C LYS A 336 -10.99 -2.53 8.80
N PRO A 337 -9.87 -3.03 9.34
CA PRO A 337 -8.67 -2.21 9.51
C PRO A 337 -8.07 -1.81 8.16
N TRP A 338 -7.21 -0.79 8.17
CA TRP A 338 -6.65 -0.24 6.96
C TRP A 338 -5.23 0.29 7.13
N PHE A 339 -4.49 0.24 6.02
CA PHE A 339 -3.23 0.97 5.85
C PHE A 339 -3.37 1.97 4.73
N CYS A 340 -3.12 3.25 5.01
CA CYS A 340 -2.98 4.25 3.97
C CYS A 340 -1.65 4.07 3.25
N ILE A 341 -1.65 4.13 1.92
CA ILE A 341 -0.44 3.98 1.11
C ILE A 341 -0.13 5.27 0.36
N TYR A 342 1.09 5.78 0.54
CA TYR A 342 1.61 6.98 -0.13
C TYR A 342 2.99 6.73 -0.72
N PRO A 343 3.30 7.21 -1.94
CA PRO A 343 4.69 7.22 -2.40
C PRO A 343 5.51 8.23 -1.61
N LEU A 344 6.74 7.87 -1.27
CA LEU A 344 7.69 8.80 -0.67
C LEU A 344 8.28 9.76 -1.71
N GLY A 345 8.51 9.28 -2.94
CA GLY A 345 8.86 10.08 -4.10
C GLY A 345 7.63 10.60 -4.86
N SER A 346 7.78 10.82 -6.16
CA SER A 346 6.70 11.26 -7.05
C SER A 346 5.64 10.17 -7.24
N ASP A 347 6.09 8.92 -7.39
CA ASP A 347 5.23 7.75 -7.57
C ASP A 347 5.79 6.55 -6.78
N PHE A 348 5.13 5.38 -6.86
CA PHE A 348 5.55 4.17 -6.13
C PHE A 348 6.79 3.50 -6.73
N SER A 349 7.11 3.74 -8.01
CA SER A 349 8.33 3.27 -8.65
C SER A 349 9.57 4.07 -8.21
N TYR A 350 10.75 3.74 -8.74
CA TYR A 350 12.00 4.44 -8.44
C TYR A 350 11.91 5.93 -8.75
N GLU A 351 12.34 6.78 -7.82
CA GLU A 351 12.47 8.24 -8.01
C GLU A 351 13.94 8.60 -8.02
N PRO A 352 14.50 9.03 -9.16
CA PRO A 352 15.93 9.37 -9.27
C PRO A 352 16.26 10.79 -8.77
N ASP A 353 15.25 11.67 -8.65
CA ASP A 353 15.45 13.04 -8.24
C ASP A 353 15.30 13.18 -6.71
N PRO A 354 16.41 13.47 -5.97
CA PRO A 354 16.34 13.60 -4.52
C PRO A 354 15.41 14.72 -4.05
N ALA A 355 15.20 15.75 -4.86
CA ALA A 355 14.33 16.88 -4.50
C ALA A 355 12.82 16.52 -4.48
N LYS A 356 12.45 15.40 -5.04
CA LYS A 356 11.05 14.95 -5.08
C LYS A 356 10.65 14.06 -3.90
N TYR A 357 11.57 13.68 -3.03
CA TYR A 357 11.26 12.99 -1.80
C TYR A 357 10.63 13.95 -0.78
N LYS A 358 9.55 13.53 -0.14
CA LYS A 358 8.64 14.39 0.63
C LYS A 358 9.17 14.87 1.98
N GLY A 359 10.25 14.26 2.49
CA GLY A 359 10.90 14.67 3.72
C GLY A 359 10.40 13.94 4.97
N VAL A 360 11.21 14.01 6.02
CA VAL A 360 10.99 13.29 7.29
C VAL A 360 9.77 13.81 8.04
N LYS A 361 9.58 15.14 8.09
CA LYS A 361 8.40 15.74 8.71
C LYS A 361 7.12 15.25 8.08
N TRP A 362 7.08 15.15 6.75
CA TRP A 362 5.93 14.62 6.03
C TRP A 362 5.63 13.15 6.42
N ILE A 363 6.67 12.31 6.56
CA ILE A 363 6.48 10.90 6.99
C ILE A 363 5.83 10.88 8.38
N ILE A 364 6.39 11.65 9.32
CA ILE A 364 5.94 11.66 10.73
C ILE A 364 4.52 12.21 10.85
N ASP A 365 4.21 13.33 10.21
CA ASP A 365 2.89 13.96 10.28
C ASP A 365 1.80 13.02 9.73
N ASN A 366 2.06 12.38 8.57
CA ASN A 366 1.10 11.43 8.00
C ASN A 366 0.98 10.16 8.84
N LEU A 367 2.06 9.66 9.44
CA LEU A 367 2.01 8.51 10.35
C LEU A 367 1.17 8.84 11.60
N VAL A 368 1.42 9.98 12.21
CA VAL A 368 0.71 10.44 13.40
C VAL A 368 -0.78 10.62 13.11
N ASP A 369 -1.13 11.30 12.02
CA ASP A 369 -2.54 11.54 11.65
C ASP A 369 -3.25 10.21 11.32
N THR A 370 -2.61 9.32 10.55
CA THR A 370 -3.14 8.01 10.19
C THR A 370 -3.41 7.14 11.42
N VAL A 371 -2.46 7.09 12.37
CA VAL A 371 -2.57 6.26 13.57
C VAL A 371 -3.63 6.82 14.53
N ALA A 372 -3.72 8.14 14.67
CA ALA A 372 -4.77 8.79 15.47
C ALA A 372 -6.18 8.49 14.94
N LYS A 373 -6.33 8.33 13.62
CA LYS A 373 -7.57 7.94 12.95
C LYS A 373 -7.82 6.42 12.91
N GLY A 374 -6.92 5.61 13.47
CA GLY A 374 -7.10 4.16 13.64
C GLY A 374 -6.48 3.29 12.56
N GLY A 375 -5.81 3.87 11.58
CA GLY A 375 -5.10 3.14 10.53
C GLY A 375 -3.62 2.90 10.79
N GLY A 376 -2.93 2.47 9.74
CA GLY A 376 -1.49 2.42 9.62
C GLY A 376 -1.03 3.12 8.35
N LEU A 377 0.24 3.45 8.25
CA LEU A 377 0.87 4.07 7.08
C LEU A 377 1.88 3.14 6.44
N MET A 378 1.77 2.95 5.12
CA MET A 378 2.84 2.39 4.29
C MET A 378 3.40 3.48 3.37
N ILE A 379 4.71 3.68 3.40
CA ILE A 379 5.37 4.58 2.46
C ILE A 379 5.95 3.78 1.28
N GLY A 380 5.62 4.24 0.08
CA GLY A 380 6.03 3.61 -1.17
C GLY A 380 7.43 4.04 -1.56
N VAL A 381 8.29 3.07 -1.82
CA VAL A 381 9.65 3.27 -2.34
C VAL A 381 9.93 2.22 -3.40
N GLY A 382 10.43 2.65 -4.56
CA GLY A 382 10.86 1.75 -5.63
C GLY A 382 12.39 1.70 -5.69
N PRO A 383 13.00 0.52 -5.77
CA PRO A 383 14.42 0.40 -6.12
C PRO A 383 14.66 0.72 -7.59
N SER A 384 15.90 1.07 -7.92
CA SER A 384 16.38 1.21 -9.29
C SER A 384 16.35 -0.13 -10.03
N ALA A 385 16.56 -0.12 -11.34
CA ALA A 385 16.72 -1.34 -12.14
C ALA A 385 17.90 -2.22 -11.68
N TYR A 386 18.88 -1.63 -10.98
CA TYR A 386 20.02 -2.34 -10.41
C TYR A 386 19.69 -3.06 -9.11
N GLY A 387 18.60 -2.66 -8.41
CA GLY A 387 18.17 -3.27 -7.15
C GLY A 387 18.56 -2.47 -5.90
N GLU A 388 18.85 -1.19 -6.03
CA GLU A 388 19.22 -0.30 -4.93
C GLU A 388 18.17 0.79 -4.72
N PHE A 389 17.87 1.08 -3.45
CA PHE A 389 17.07 2.26 -3.12
C PHE A 389 17.89 3.54 -3.26
N HIS A 390 17.21 4.63 -3.61
CA HIS A 390 17.85 5.94 -3.64
C HIS A 390 18.34 6.31 -2.22
N PRO A 391 19.60 6.81 -2.07
CA PRO A 391 20.16 7.16 -0.75
C PRO A 391 19.28 8.13 0.05
N GLU A 392 18.64 9.09 -0.61
CA GLU A 392 17.75 10.06 0.05
C GLU A 392 16.49 9.37 0.65
N ALA A 393 15.92 8.36 -0.04
CA ALA A 393 14.82 7.58 0.53
C ALA A 393 15.25 6.87 1.81
N ILE A 394 16.41 6.20 1.78
CA ILE A 394 16.98 5.50 2.94
C ILE A 394 17.25 6.47 4.08
N ARG A 395 17.83 7.65 3.79
CA ARG A 395 18.11 8.69 4.81
C ARG A 395 16.82 9.12 5.51
N GLN A 396 15.79 9.52 4.74
CA GLN A 396 14.51 9.98 5.31
C GLN A 396 13.81 8.89 6.13
N MET A 397 13.79 7.65 5.64
CA MET A 397 13.20 6.53 6.37
C MET A 397 13.93 6.26 7.70
N LYS A 398 15.26 6.20 7.70
CA LYS A 398 16.05 5.96 8.91
C LYS A 398 15.92 7.10 9.92
N GLU A 399 15.82 8.34 9.48
CA GLU A 399 15.62 9.50 10.35
C GLU A 399 14.23 9.48 10.99
N ALA A 400 13.17 9.10 10.26
CA ALA A 400 11.87 8.80 10.86
C ALA A 400 11.96 7.66 11.89
N GLY A 401 12.82 6.68 11.64
CA GLY A 401 13.15 5.60 12.59
C GLY A 401 13.77 6.10 13.89
N GLN A 402 14.64 7.13 13.85
CA GLN A 402 15.18 7.73 15.07
C GLN A 402 14.08 8.41 15.89
N TRP A 403 13.16 9.14 15.24
CA TRP A 403 11.99 9.69 15.90
C TRP A 403 11.13 8.60 16.57
N LEU A 404 10.93 7.47 15.90
CA LEU A 404 10.16 6.33 16.42
C LEU A 404 10.84 5.63 17.61
N LYS A 405 12.16 5.69 17.75
CA LYS A 405 12.84 5.18 18.94
C LYS A 405 12.41 5.94 20.21
N VAL A 406 12.09 7.22 20.07
CA VAL A 406 11.60 8.07 21.17
C VAL A 406 10.08 7.94 21.33
N ASN A 407 9.33 8.06 20.23
CA ASN A 407 7.88 8.23 20.24
C ASN A 407 7.09 6.95 19.92
N GLY A 408 7.76 5.84 19.66
CA GLY A 408 7.11 4.59 19.22
C GLY A 408 6.06 4.05 20.20
N GLY A 409 6.17 4.35 21.50
CA GLY A 409 5.15 4.01 22.48
C GLY A 409 3.80 4.70 22.25
N ALA A 410 3.81 5.87 21.59
CA ALA A 410 2.59 6.60 21.20
C ALA A 410 2.01 6.11 19.85
N ILE A 411 2.73 5.23 19.13
CA ILE A 411 2.39 4.76 17.79
C ILE A 411 2.00 3.28 17.79
N TYR A 412 2.97 2.39 18.12
CA TYR A 412 2.78 0.94 18.02
C TYR A 412 1.85 0.39 19.10
N GLY A 413 1.02 -0.58 18.72
CA GLY A 413 0.10 -1.23 19.66
C GLY A 413 -0.99 -0.31 20.23
N THR A 414 -1.08 0.91 19.71
CA THR A 414 -2.11 1.88 20.14
C THR A 414 -3.42 1.71 19.39
N ARG A 415 -4.46 2.38 19.91
CA ARG A 415 -5.78 2.49 19.29
C ARG A 415 -6.16 3.98 19.21
N PRO A 416 -7.06 4.38 18.31
CA PRO A 416 -7.61 5.72 18.30
C PRO A 416 -8.24 6.03 19.66
N ARG A 417 -8.15 7.28 20.10
CA ARG A 417 -8.78 7.69 21.36
C ARG A 417 -10.29 7.50 21.28
N ASP A 418 -10.93 8.14 20.33
CA ASP A 418 -12.28 7.91 19.82
C ASP A 418 -12.49 8.71 18.53
N ALA A 419 -13.58 8.45 17.81
CA ALA A 419 -13.83 9.07 16.51
C ALA A 419 -14.01 10.60 16.58
N ALA A 420 -14.55 11.12 17.69
CA ALA A 420 -14.82 12.55 17.87
C ALA A 420 -13.60 13.32 18.38
N ASN A 421 -12.72 12.66 19.16
CA ASN A 421 -11.62 13.29 19.87
C ASN A 421 -10.25 12.73 19.47
N TYR A 422 -10.04 12.41 18.20
CA TYR A 422 -8.73 11.98 17.70
C TYR A 422 -7.73 13.14 17.55
N ALA A 423 -8.22 14.39 17.59
CA ALA A 423 -7.43 15.61 17.41
C ALA A 423 -7.99 16.80 18.20
N GLU A 424 -7.16 17.77 18.52
CA GLU A 424 -7.55 19.14 18.89
C GLU A 424 -6.78 20.14 18.03
N GLY A 425 -7.51 20.92 17.22
CA GLY A 425 -6.91 21.79 16.21
C GLY A 425 -6.07 20.99 15.18
N ASP A 426 -5.17 21.69 14.52
CA ASP A 426 -4.36 21.10 13.44
C ASP A 426 -3.09 20.40 13.98
N GLN A 427 -2.66 20.74 15.19
CA GLN A 427 -1.34 20.41 15.73
C GLN A 427 -1.33 19.30 16.77
N VAL A 428 -2.50 18.85 17.23
CA VAL A 428 -2.61 17.84 18.30
C VAL A 428 -3.34 16.61 17.78
N ARG A 429 -2.75 15.45 18.02
CA ARG A 429 -3.36 14.14 17.72
C ARG A 429 -3.34 13.28 18.98
N PHE A 430 -4.30 12.37 19.08
CA PHE A 430 -4.43 11.48 20.24
C PHE A 430 -4.41 10.02 19.83
N THR A 431 -3.66 9.24 20.60
CA THR A 431 -3.76 7.78 20.61
C THR A 431 -3.94 7.31 22.06
N ARG A 432 -4.33 6.05 22.25
CA ARG A 432 -4.45 5.46 23.58
C ARG A 432 -3.90 4.04 23.63
N THR A 433 -3.59 3.57 24.82
CA THR A 433 -3.32 2.14 25.06
C THR A 433 -4.59 1.30 24.88
N LYS A 434 -4.45 0.00 24.64
CA LYS A 434 -5.57 -0.92 24.45
C LYS A 434 -6.51 -0.97 25.65
N ASP A 435 -5.95 -0.90 26.85
CA ASP A 435 -6.68 -0.88 28.12
C ASP A 435 -7.32 0.47 28.47
N SER A 436 -7.09 1.49 27.63
CA SER A 436 -7.58 2.86 27.79
C SER A 436 -7.07 3.61 29.04
N HIS A 437 -6.08 3.08 29.79
CA HIS A 437 -5.54 3.76 30.97
C HIS A 437 -4.68 4.98 30.61
N TRP A 438 -4.08 4.98 29.45
CA TRP A 438 -3.18 6.02 29.00
C TRP A 438 -3.60 6.59 27.65
N VAL A 439 -3.55 7.91 27.57
CA VAL A 439 -3.67 8.67 26.33
C VAL A 439 -2.31 9.28 26.01
N TYR A 440 -1.92 9.18 24.74
CA TYR A 440 -0.78 9.92 24.20
C TYR A 440 -1.30 11.16 23.48
N VAL A 441 -0.70 12.31 23.80
CA VAL A 441 -0.92 13.60 23.14
C VAL A 441 0.27 13.84 22.25
N ILE A 442 0.08 13.77 20.94
CA ILE A 442 1.15 13.91 19.96
C ILE A 442 1.06 15.31 19.36
N LEU A 443 2.12 16.10 19.55
CA LEU A 443 2.23 17.48 19.12
C LEU A 443 3.03 17.51 17.81
N THR A 444 2.43 17.90 16.71
CA THR A 444 3.12 18.02 15.41
C THR A 444 3.86 19.36 15.24
N GLU A 445 3.58 20.29 16.15
CA GLU A 445 4.31 21.54 16.31
C GLU A 445 4.61 21.78 17.80
N TRP A 446 5.69 22.50 18.11
CA TRP A 446 6.04 22.83 19.49
C TRP A 446 5.08 23.89 20.04
N PRO A 447 4.35 23.62 21.17
CA PRO A 447 3.29 24.51 21.63
C PRO A 447 3.80 25.72 22.42
N GLY A 448 5.11 25.88 22.60
CA GLY A 448 5.68 26.88 23.44
C GLY A 448 5.66 26.47 24.94
N ARG A 449 5.38 27.43 25.83
CA ARG A 449 5.45 27.23 27.28
C ARG A 449 4.21 26.56 27.89
N GLU A 450 3.09 26.61 27.19
CA GLU A 450 1.81 26.12 27.68
C GLU A 450 1.00 25.46 26.57
N LEU A 451 0.36 24.36 26.93
CA LEU A 451 -0.56 23.62 26.05
C LEU A 451 -1.91 23.50 26.77
N THR A 452 -2.98 23.94 26.13
CA THR A 452 -4.35 23.77 26.65
C THR A 452 -5.09 22.72 25.82
N LEU A 453 -5.70 21.75 26.51
CA LEU A 453 -6.44 20.64 25.91
C LEU A 453 -7.85 20.61 26.46
N SER A 454 -8.85 20.92 25.65
CA SER A 454 -10.26 21.03 26.08
C SER A 454 -10.91 19.67 26.32
N SER A 455 -10.51 18.65 25.58
CA SER A 455 -11.15 17.31 25.56
C SER A 455 -10.45 16.30 26.48
N LEU A 456 -9.31 16.61 27.07
CA LEU A 456 -8.53 15.68 27.90
C LEU A 456 -8.64 16.01 29.37
N ARG A 457 -8.94 14.99 30.19
CA ARG A 457 -8.94 15.11 31.65
C ARG A 457 -7.99 14.06 32.25
N PRO A 458 -6.83 14.45 32.78
CA PRO A 458 -5.92 13.54 33.46
C PRO A 458 -6.52 13.02 34.77
N LYS A 459 -6.10 11.82 35.17
CA LYS A 459 -6.39 11.29 36.51
C LYS A 459 -5.82 12.20 37.56
N ALA A 460 -6.62 12.53 38.57
CA ALA A 460 -6.19 13.41 39.69
C ALA A 460 -4.93 12.85 40.38
N GLY A 461 -3.94 13.72 40.57
CA GLY A 461 -2.65 13.37 41.19
C GLY A 461 -1.69 12.58 40.29
N SER A 462 -2.06 12.28 39.01
CA SER A 462 -1.17 11.62 38.07
C SER A 462 -0.09 12.57 37.54
N ARG A 463 0.98 11.98 37.02
CA ARG A 463 2.03 12.73 36.30
C ARG A 463 1.80 12.71 34.80
N ILE A 464 2.09 13.83 34.16
CA ILE A 464 2.24 13.92 32.70
C ILE A 464 3.73 13.90 32.39
N SER A 465 4.14 13.04 31.47
CA SER A 465 5.54 12.93 31.05
C SER A 465 5.65 13.08 29.52
N MET A 466 6.75 13.65 29.06
CA MET A 466 7.11 13.68 27.64
C MET A 466 8.02 12.49 27.34
N LEU A 467 7.72 11.75 26.25
CA LEU A 467 8.56 10.64 25.83
C LEU A 467 9.97 11.15 25.47
N GLY A 468 10.99 10.41 25.90
CA GLY A 468 12.40 10.77 25.71
C GLY A 468 12.90 11.89 26.64
N SER A 469 12.09 12.41 27.57
CA SER A 469 12.49 13.43 28.54
C SER A 469 12.23 12.96 29.96
N SER A 470 13.14 13.29 30.90
CA SER A 470 12.94 13.12 32.33
C SER A 470 12.22 14.32 33.00
N ALA A 471 11.97 15.37 32.24
CA ALA A 471 11.33 16.58 32.75
C ALA A 471 9.89 16.29 33.18
N ASN A 472 9.51 16.85 34.36
CA ASN A 472 8.15 16.75 34.85
C ASN A 472 7.30 17.90 34.27
N MET A 473 6.11 17.55 33.75
CA MET A 473 5.14 18.51 33.23
C MET A 473 4.17 18.89 34.36
N GLU A 474 4.18 20.17 34.77
CA GLU A 474 3.14 20.69 35.65
C GLU A 474 1.82 20.79 34.89
N TRP A 475 0.74 20.47 35.53
CA TRP A 475 -0.58 20.58 34.92
C TRP A 475 -1.67 20.95 35.93
N SER A 476 -2.72 21.57 35.43
CA SER A 476 -3.96 21.84 36.15
C SER A 476 -5.17 21.55 35.29
N PHE A 477 -6.30 21.26 35.91
CA PHE A 477 -7.56 21.06 35.20
C PHE A 477 -8.56 22.11 35.69
N ASP A 478 -9.18 22.79 34.73
CA ASP A 478 -10.27 23.74 34.94
C ASP A 478 -11.48 23.28 34.12
N SER A 479 -12.65 23.22 34.74
CA SER A 479 -13.87 22.70 34.05
C SER A 479 -14.31 23.55 32.87
N ALA A 480 -13.92 24.83 32.81
CA ALA A 480 -14.26 25.74 31.72
C ALA A 480 -13.19 25.78 30.61
N LYS A 481 -11.91 25.58 30.98
CA LYS A 481 -10.77 25.71 30.06
C LYS A 481 -10.21 24.36 29.60
N GLY A 482 -10.43 23.29 30.36
CA GLY A 482 -9.82 21.98 30.15
C GLY A 482 -8.50 21.81 30.90
N THR A 483 -7.62 20.97 30.40
CA THR A 483 -6.29 20.69 30.96
C THR A 483 -5.26 21.65 30.42
N VAL A 484 -4.61 22.37 31.33
CA VAL A 484 -3.47 23.25 31.01
C VAL A 484 -2.19 22.54 31.43
N ILE A 485 -1.26 22.34 30.52
CA ILE A 485 0.03 21.68 30.73
C ILE A 485 1.13 22.71 30.51
N ARG A 486 2.03 22.86 31.50
CA ARG A 486 3.19 23.75 31.40
C ARG A 486 4.44 22.95 31.00
N LEU A 487 5.03 23.35 29.89
CA LEU A 487 6.27 22.77 29.42
C LEU A 487 7.47 23.47 30.08
N PRO A 488 8.43 22.72 30.64
CA PRO A 488 9.59 23.28 31.33
C PRO A 488 10.40 24.26 30.49
N GLU A 489 10.97 25.27 31.15
CA GLU A 489 11.75 26.33 30.52
C GLU A 489 12.95 25.77 29.72
N ASN A 490 13.63 24.75 30.25
CA ASN A 490 14.78 24.15 29.60
C ASN A 490 14.43 23.46 28.28
N LEU A 491 13.17 23.09 28.04
CA LEU A 491 12.72 22.47 26.76
C LEU A 491 12.32 23.51 25.71
N GLN A 492 12.33 24.82 26.04
CA GLN A 492 12.00 25.84 25.04
C GLN A 492 13.09 25.99 23.99
N GLY A 493 14.36 25.73 24.34
CA GLY A 493 15.44 25.64 23.37
C GLY A 493 15.34 24.34 22.54
N GLU A 494 15.40 24.46 21.22
CA GLU A 494 15.25 23.30 20.29
C GLU A 494 16.25 22.19 20.55
N SER A 495 17.51 22.54 20.83
CA SER A 495 18.58 21.58 21.13
C SER A 495 18.36 20.74 22.40
N ASN A 496 17.45 21.18 23.29
CA ASN A 496 17.13 20.50 24.54
C ASN A 496 15.89 19.61 24.45
N ARG A 497 15.19 19.63 23.33
CA ARG A 497 14.04 18.77 23.06
C ARG A 497 14.49 17.33 22.83
N PRO A 498 13.70 16.32 23.24
CA PRO A 498 14.11 14.90 23.14
C PRO A 498 14.22 14.39 21.72
N CYS A 499 13.62 15.06 20.75
CA CYS A 499 13.63 14.74 19.33
C CYS A 499 13.20 15.97 18.51
N GLU A 500 13.21 15.81 17.19
CA GLU A 500 12.70 16.77 16.21
C GLU A 500 11.32 16.36 15.68
N TYR A 501 10.70 17.21 14.89
CA TYR A 501 9.45 17.00 14.11
C TYR A 501 8.15 16.91 14.88
N ALA A 502 8.06 16.08 15.94
CA ALA A 502 6.87 15.92 16.76
C ALA A 502 7.22 15.36 18.15
N TRP A 503 6.38 15.63 19.16
CA TRP A 503 6.64 15.27 20.56
C TRP A 503 5.40 14.63 21.17
N SER A 504 5.58 13.58 21.97
CA SER A 504 4.47 12.86 22.58
C SER A 504 4.45 13.02 24.11
N LEU A 505 3.32 13.47 24.64
CA LEU A 505 3.05 13.43 26.08
C LEU A 505 2.27 12.16 26.41
N ARG A 506 2.60 11.53 27.53
CA ARG A 506 1.87 10.39 28.09
C ARG A 506 1.06 10.85 29.29
N VAL A 507 -0.25 10.65 29.23
CA VAL A 507 -1.22 11.13 30.24
C VAL A 507 -2.04 9.95 30.74
N GLN A 508 -2.06 9.76 32.06
CA GLN A 508 -2.95 8.79 32.69
C GLN A 508 -4.36 9.38 32.82
N VAL A 509 -5.39 8.61 32.39
CA VAL A 509 -6.79 9.07 32.40
C VAL A 509 -7.69 8.24 33.28
N HIS A 510 -7.30 7.03 33.65
CA HIS A 510 -8.03 6.12 34.53
C HIS A 510 -7.13 5.48 35.58
#